data_641d185ffd5c3790d8b8282acd9a3d40
#
_entry.id   641d185ffd5c3790d8b8282acd9a3d40
#
_cell.length_a   1.000
_cell.length_b   1.000
_cell.length_c   1.000
_cell.angle_alpha   90.00
_cell.angle_beta   90.00
_cell.angle_gamma   90.00
#
_symmetry.space_group_name_H-M   'P 1'
#
loop_
_entity.id
_entity.type
_entity.pdbx_description
1 polymer ?
#
loop_
_entity_poly.entity_id
_entity_poly.type
_entity_poly.pdbx_seq_one_letter_code
_entity_poly.pdbx_strand_id
1 'polypeptide(L)'
;LEEQSLIPIRNPDEMGLDIEEAVKRLNASAEYKMLFQKIFGQRPDAKNLAAAFAAFEETLETVDSKFDDWSNNLGKLTAQEERGRQLFVGDKAKCFDCHRMEDFTTDEFKNIGLYDERKLNDAGLYNITKKENDKGKFKTPGLRNVAVTAPYMHNGMFKTLEEVLNYYNSPDWFIENSVNRDDALKTPLRLTAQE
;
A
#
# COMPACT_ATOMS: atom_id res chain seq x y z
N LEU A 1 7.00 -4.31 -11.25
CA LEU A 1 5.76 -5.11 -11.41
C LEU A 1 6.06 -6.57 -11.73
N GLU A 2 6.92 -6.92 -12.72
CA GLU A 2 7.18 -8.32 -13.12
C GLU A 2 7.56 -9.23 -11.94
N GLU A 3 8.47 -8.80 -11.06
CA GLU A 3 8.84 -9.59 -9.88
C GLU A 3 7.69 -9.71 -8.88
N GLN A 4 6.97 -8.61 -8.67
CA GLN A 4 5.85 -8.54 -7.73
C GLN A 4 4.69 -9.45 -8.16
N SER A 5 4.37 -9.51 -9.45
CA SER A 5 3.23 -10.26 -9.98
C SER A 5 3.28 -11.78 -9.70
N LEU A 6 4.49 -12.34 -9.53
CA LEU A 6 4.67 -13.76 -9.22
C LEU A 6 4.65 -14.08 -7.72
N ILE A 7 4.72 -13.06 -6.84
CA ILE A 7 4.75 -13.30 -5.38
C ILE A 7 3.42 -13.84 -4.87
N PRO A 8 2.25 -13.23 -5.19
CA PRO A 8 0.95 -13.73 -4.75
C PRO A 8 0.65 -15.15 -5.21
N ILE A 9 1.14 -15.52 -6.40
CA ILE A 9 0.95 -16.88 -6.93
C ILE A 9 1.63 -17.91 -6.03
N ARG A 10 2.84 -17.64 -5.54
CA ARG A 10 3.64 -18.55 -4.70
C ARG A 10 3.32 -18.46 -3.23
N ASN A 11 2.79 -17.33 -2.77
CA ASN A 11 2.54 -17.12 -1.35
C ASN A 11 1.53 -18.14 -0.82
N PRO A 12 1.89 -18.94 0.23
CA PRO A 12 1.00 -19.97 0.77
C PRO A 12 -0.26 -19.38 1.43
N ASP A 13 -0.21 -18.13 1.88
CA ASP A 13 -1.35 -17.43 2.47
C ASP A 13 -2.28 -16.79 1.41
N GLU A 14 -1.90 -16.86 0.12
CA GLU A 14 -2.69 -16.37 -1.01
C GLU A 14 -3.03 -17.52 -1.97
N MET A 15 -2.35 -17.66 -3.14
CA MET A 15 -2.68 -18.72 -4.09
C MET A 15 -1.98 -20.05 -3.78
N GLY A 16 -0.81 -20.02 -3.13
CA GLY A 16 -0.05 -21.22 -2.75
C GLY A 16 0.29 -22.13 -3.91
N LEU A 17 0.44 -21.58 -5.12
CA LEU A 17 0.66 -22.34 -6.34
C LEU A 17 2.12 -22.22 -6.80
N ASP A 18 2.74 -23.33 -7.12
CA ASP A 18 4.04 -23.34 -7.77
C ASP A 18 3.98 -22.70 -9.16
N ILE A 19 4.97 -21.86 -9.50
CA ILE A 19 4.99 -21.16 -10.81
C ILE A 19 5.13 -22.14 -11.97
N GLU A 20 5.87 -23.22 -11.80
CA GLU A 20 6.02 -24.23 -12.84
C GLU A 20 4.67 -24.94 -13.11
N GLU A 21 3.90 -25.19 -12.06
CA GLU A 21 2.55 -25.74 -12.21
C GLU A 21 1.59 -24.75 -12.89
N ALA A 22 1.67 -23.46 -12.56
CA ALA A 22 0.91 -22.41 -13.25
C ALA A 22 1.27 -22.37 -14.75
N VAL A 23 2.54 -22.36 -15.08
CA VAL A 23 3.06 -22.39 -16.47
C VAL A 23 2.61 -23.68 -17.20
N LYS A 24 2.64 -24.82 -16.53
CA LYS A 24 2.15 -26.10 -17.08
C LYS A 24 0.67 -26.04 -17.43
N ARG A 25 -0.17 -25.45 -16.58
CA ARG A 25 -1.61 -25.24 -16.85
C ARG A 25 -1.83 -24.35 -18.06
N LEU A 26 -1.09 -23.25 -18.18
CA LEU A 26 -1.14 -22.38 -19.37
C LEU A 26 -0.73 -23.15 -20.63
N ASN A 27 0.33 -23.96 -20.55
CA ASN A 27 0.78 -24.79 -21.67
C ASN A 27 -0.18 -25.96 -21.98
N ALA A 28 -1.11 -26.34 -21.12
CA ALA A 28 -2.15 -27.31 -21.43
C ALA A 28 -3.28 -26.66 -22.26
N SER A 29 -3.48 -25.36 -22.19
CA SER A 29 -4.49 -24.63 -22.97
C SER A 29 -3.97 -24.30 -24.37
N ALA A 30 -4.73 -24.71 -25.41
CA ALA A 30 -4.41 -24.34 -26.78
C ALA A 30 -4.48 -22.80 -27.01
N GLU A 31 -5.44 -22.17 -26.38
CA GLU A 31 -5.66 -20.72 -26.46
C GLU A 31 -4.45 -19.93 -25.90
N TYR A 32 -4.03 -20.22 -24.67
CA TYR A 32 -2.87 -19.53 -24.07
C TYR A 32 -1.58 -19.81 -24.85
N LYS A 33 -1.36 -21.02 -25.32
CA LYS A 33 -0.21 -21.31 -26.19
C LYS A 33 -0.19 -20.43 -27.43
N MET A 34 -1.33 -20.28 -28.08
CA MET A 34 -1.44 -19.43 -29.28
C MET A 34 -1.23 -17.97 -28.97
N LEU A 35 -1.83 -17.45 -27.89
CA LEU A 35 -1.69 -16.06 -27.47
C LEU A 35 -0.23 -15.74 -27.11
N PHE A 36 0.42 -16.56 -26.29
CA PHE A 36 1.81 -16.35 -25.90
C PHE A 36 2.75 -16.46 -27.09
N GLN A 37 2.54 -17.43 -27.99
CA GLN A 37 3.31 -17.54 -29.22
C GLN A 37 3.17 -16.30 -30.11
N LYS A 38 1.97 -15.75 -30.19
CA LYS A 38 1.70 -14.54 -31.00
C LYS A 38 2.37 -13.29 -30.41
N ILE A 39 2.34 -13.12 -29.07
CA ILE A 39 2.80 -11.90 -28.39
C ILE A 39 4.29 -11.97 -28.07
N PHE A 40 4.78 -13.07 -27.55
CA PHE A 40 6.16 -13.23 -27.06
C PHE A 40 7.04 -14.07 -27.99
N GLY A 41 6.50 -14.63 -29.07
CA GLY A 41 7.24 -15.50 -29.98
C GLY A 41 7.58 -16.88 -29.41
N GLN A 42 7.06 -17.23 -28.25
CA GLN A 42 7.35 -18.50 -27.54
C GLN A 42 6.17 -18.96 -26.68
N ARG A 43 6.25 -20.18 -26.18
CA ARG A 43 5.23 -20.75 -25.28
C ARG A 43 5.27 -20.06 -23.91
N PRO A 44 4.18 -20.19 -23.11
CA PRO A 44 4.16 -19.73 -21.73
C PRO A 44 5.37 -20.24 -20.92
N ASP A 45 6.07 -19.32 -20.28
CA ASP A 45 7.08 -19.55 -19.24
C ASP A 45 6.91 -18.54 -18.10
N ALA A 46 7.67 -18.66 -17.02
CA ALA A 46 7.55 -17.78 -15.85
C ALA A 46 7.85 -16.31 -16.20
N LYS A 47 8.80 -16.06 -17.09
CA LYS A 47 9.21 -14.70 -17.46
C LYS A 47 8.12 -13.99 -18.27
N ASN A 48 7.60 -14.64 -19.31
CA ASN A 48 6.57 -14.00 -20.13
C ASN A 48 5.20 -13.97 -19.43
N LEU A 49 4.95 -14.86 -18.46
CA LEU A 49 3.80 -14.74 -17.55
C LEU A 49 3.91 -13.50 -16.70
N ALA A 50 5.06 -13.25 -16.06
CA ALA A 50 5.31 -12.03 -15.29
C ALA A 50 5.16 -10.77 -16.14
N ALA A 51 5.72 -10.76 -17.34
CA ALA A 51 5.61 -9.65 -18.28
C ALA A 51 4.14 -9.38 -18.71
N ALA A 52 3.34 -10.44 -18.91
CA ALA A 52 1.93 -10.29 -19.24
C ALA A 52 1.12 -9.66 -18.10
N PHE A 53 1.38 -10.06 -16.85
CA PHE A 53 0.75 -9.44 -15.68
C PHE A 53 1.18 -7.99 -15.52
N ALA A 54 2.49 -7.71 -15.58
CA ALA A 54 3.01 -6.35 -15.47
C ALA A 54 2.40 -5.41 -16.53
N ALA A 55 2.32 -5.85 -17.77
CA ALA A 55 1.71 -5.08 -18.86
C ALA A 55 0.21 -4.81 -18.60
N PHE A 56 -0.52 -5.74 -17.98
CA PHE A 56 -1.90 -5.50 -17.57
C PHE A 56 -1.98 -4.52 -16.39
N GLU A 57 -1.16 -4.72 -15.35
CA GLU A 57 -1.13 -3.86 -14.17
C GLU A 57 -0.78 -2.41 -14.52
N GLU A 58 0.12 -2.18 -15.49
CA GLU A 58 0.45 -0.84 -16.02
C GLU A 58 -0.74 -0.13 -16.65
N THR A 59 -1.79 -0.82 -17.06
CA THR A 59 -3.02 -0.21 -17.57
C THR A 59 -3.97 0.25 -16.46
N LEU A 60 -3.73 -0.16 -15.21
CA LEU A 60 -4.59 0.13 -14.05
C LEU A 60 -4.18 1.46 -13.40
N GLU A 61 -4.24 2.54 -14.14
CA GLU A 61 -3.93 3.88 -13.65
C GLU A 61 -5.12 4.53 -12.94
N THR A 62 -4.85 5.29 -11.88
CA THR A 62 -5.85 6.07 -11.14
C THR A 62 -5.41 7.53 -11.13
N VAL A 63 -5.80 8.29 -12.15
CA VAL A 63 -5.31 9.64 -12.42
C VAL A 63 -6.40 10.71 -12.56
N ASP A 64 -7.69 10.35 -12.45
CA ASP A 64 -8.82 11.24 -12.68
C ASP A 64 -9.52 11.65 -11.37
N SER A 65 -8.77 11.91 -10.30
CA SER A 65 -9.35 12.41 -9.07
C SER A 65 -9.56 13.92 -9.09
N LYS A 66 -10.46 14.42 -8.24
CA LYS A 66 -10.63 15.87 -8.04
C LYS A 66 -9.33 16.58 -7.62
N PHE A 67 -8.42 15.86 -6.94
CA PHE A 67 -7.10 16.36 -6.60
C PHE A 67 -6.22 16.52 -7.85
N ASP A 68 -6.28 15.57 -8.77
CA ASP A 68 -5.55 15.64 -10.04
C ASP A 68 -6.05 16.83 -10.88
N ASP A 69 -7.35 17.01 -10.98
CA ASP A 69 -7.94 18.19 -11.64
C ASP A 69 -7.44 19.50 -11.03
N TRP A 70 -7.44 19.58 -9.69
CA TRP A 70 -6.94 20.75 -8.99
C TRP A 70 -5.43 20.97 -9.25
N SER A 71 -4.60 19.93 -9.18
CA SER A 71 -3.16 20.03 -9.38
C SER A 71 -2.78 20.43 -10.80
N ASN A 72 -3.61 20.05 -11.79
CA ASN A 72 -3.45 20.40 -13.18
C ASN A 72 -4.16 21.73 -13.57
N ASN A 73 -4.71 22.49 -12.60
CA ASN A 73 -5.48 23.71 -12.82
C ASN A 73 -6.77 23.52 -13.66
N LEU A 74 -7.31 22.31 -13.69
CA LEU A 74 -8.55 21.94 -14.39
C LEU A 74 -9.79 22.03 -13.48
N GLY A 75 -9.59 22.08 -12.15
CA GLY A 75 -10.64 22.10 -11.14
C GLY A 75 -10.29 22.93 -9.91
N LYS A 76 -11.22 22.99 -8.94
CA LYS A 76 -11.03 23.70 -7.67
C LYS A 76 -11.42 22.81 -6.50
N LEU A 77 -10.66 22.88 -5.43
CA LEU A 77 -11.04 22.34 -4.14
C LEU A 77 -12.05 23.26 -3.44
N THR A 78 -12.95 22.67 -2.67
CA THR A 78 -13.77 23.44 -1.72
C THR A 78 -12.91 24.01 -0.61
N ALA A 79 -13.42 24.96 0.15
CA ALA A 79 -12.70 25.52 1.29
C ALA A 79 -12.35 24.46 2.36
N GLN A 80 -13.19 23.43 2.51
CA GLN A 80 -12.94 22.32 3.44
C GLN A 80 -11.84 21.40 2.92
N GLU A 81 -11.86 21.02 1.65
CA GLU A 81 -10.83 20.20 1.02
C GLU A 81 -9.46 20.91 1.02
N GLU A 82 -9.45 22.21 0.76
CA GLU A 82 -8.21 22.99 0.81
C GLU A 82 -7.63 23.06 2.23
N ARG A 83 -8.48 23.18 3.26
CA ARG A 83 -8.00 23.08 4.66
C ARG A 83 -7.44 21.69 4.94
N GLY A 84 -8.11 20.63 4.50
CA GLY A 84 -7.61 19.26 4.63
C GLY A 84 -6.27 19.06 3.93
N ARG A 85 -6.13 19.57 2.71
CA ARG A 85 -4.87 19.56 1.97
C ARG A 85 -3.75 20.30 2.71
N GLN A 86 -4.02 21.47 3.25
CA GLN A 86 -3.04 22.25 4.02
C GLN A 86 -2.61 21.52 5.30
N LEU A 87 -3.52 20.86 5.99
CA LEU A 87 -3.18 19.98 7.12
C LEU A 87 -2.32 18.80 6.68
N PHE A 88 -2.68 18.15 5.59
CA PHE A 88 -1.97 16.99 5.05
C PHE A 88 -0.51 17.31 4.69
N VAL A 89 -0.25 18.45 4.06
CA VAL A 89 1.11 18.86 3.67
C VAL A 89 1.85 19.65 4.74
N GLY A 90 1.16 20.04 5.81
CA GLY A 90 1.71 20.91 6.86
C GLY A 90 2.35 20.13 8.00
N ASP A 91 3.11 20.85 8.82
CA ASP A 91 3.87 20.31 9.94
C ASP A 91 3.01 19.75 11.08
N LYS A 92 1.72 20.11 11.13
CA LYS A 92 0.82 19.67 12.21
C LYS A 92 0.42 18.21 12.05
N ALA A 93 -0.09 17.84 10.89
CA ALA A 93 -0.57 16.46 10.63
C ALA A 93 0.54 15.54 10.11
N LYS A 94 1.61 16.08 9.50
CA LYS A 94 2.80 15.35 9.02
C LYS A 94 2.52 14.20 8.04
N CYS A 95 1.35 14.17 7.43
CA CYS A 95 0.99 13.08 6.51
C CYS A 95 1.95 13.03 5.31
N PHE A 96 2.36 14.21 4.83
CA PHE A 96 3.26 14.36 3.69
C PHE A 96 4.67 13.83 3.93
N ASP A 97 5.09 13.62 5.17
CA ASP A 97 6.41 13.03 5.48
C ASP A 97 6.53 11.60 4.93
N CYS A 98 5.41 10.86 4.90
CA CYS A 98 5.34 9.51 4.40
C CYS A 98 4.53 9.39 3.09
N HIS A 99 3.50 10.22 2.93
CA HIS A 99 2.54 10.17 1.82
C HIS A 99 2.73 11.33 0.85
N ARG A 100 3.86 11.38 0.17
CA ARG A 100 4.19 12.40 -0.83
C ARG A 100 4.28 11.80 -2.24
N MET A 101 4.63 12.62 -3.22
CA MET A 101 4.67 12.28 -4.65
C MET A 101 3.27 12.02 -5.23
N GLU A 102 3.21 11.62 -6.50
CA GLU A 102 1.98 11.51 -7.28
C GLU A 102 1.02 10.43 -6.74
N ASP A 103 1.56 9.35 -6.17
CA ASP A 103 0.77 8.25 -5.62
C ASP A 103 0.59 8.32 -4.09
N PHE A 104 1.00 9.43 -3.48
CA PHE A 104 0.93 9.64 -2.03
C PHE A 104 1.63 8.54 -1.24
N THR A 105 2.84 8.18 -1.66
CA THR A 105 3.73 7.25 -0.97
C THR A 105 5.18 7.62 -1.22
N THR A 106 6.05 7.30 -0.24
CA THR A 106 7.52 7.33 -0.41
C THR A 106 8.07 5.96 -0.73
N ASP A 107 7.23 4.91 -0.76
CA ASP A 107 7.62 3.49 -0.85
C ASP A 107 8.55 3.02 0.28
N GLU A 108 8.82 3.88 1.27
CA GLU A 108 9.63 3.54 2.43
C GLU A 108 8.88 2.64 3.41
N PHE A 109 9.64 1.87 4.18
CA PHE A 109 9.09 1.06 5.27
C PHE A 109 9.06 1.86 6.56
N LYS A 110 7.87 2.02 7.14
CA LYS A 110 7.63 2.78 8.37
C LYS A 110 6.93 1.92 9.42
N ASN A 111 7.26 2.17 10.67
CA ASN A 111 6.53 1.60 11.80
C ASN A 111 5.60 2.65 12.38
N ILE A 112 4.33 2.52 12.08
CA ILE A 112 3.30 3.45 12.57
C ILE A 112 2.85 3.15 14.01
N GLY A 113 3.43 2.13 14.66
CA GLY A 113 3.14 1.79 16.05
C GLY A 113 2.15 0.64 16.25
N LEU A 114 1.74 -0.05 15.18
CA LEU A 114 0.85 -1.21 15.25
C LEU A 114 1.62 -2.54 15.45
N TYR A 115 2.61 -2.51 16.35
CA TYR A 115 3.37 -3.68 16.74
C TYR A 115 3.71 -3.60 18.24
N ASP A 116 3.28 -4.59 19.02
CA ASP A 116 3.45 -4.63 20.49
C ASP A 116 4.04 -5.97 21.00
N GLU A 117 4.49 -6.85 20.12
CA GLU A 117 5.02 -8.20 20.40
C GLU A 117 4.02 -9.17 21.08
N ARG A 118 2.76 -8.77 21.24
CA ARG A 118 1.73 -9.52 21.96
C ARG A 118 0.52 -9.80 21.09
N LYS A 119 -0.42 -8.86 21.06
CA LYS A 119 -1.66 -8.96 20.28
C LYS A 119 -1.44 -8.55 18.83
N LEU A 120 -0.57 -7.56 18.62
CA LEU A 120 -0.14 -7.08 17.32
C LEU A 120 1.30 -7.56 17.11
N ASN A 121 1.44 -8.80 16.69
CA ASN A 121 2.72 -9.51 16.64
C ASN A 121 3.24 -9.73 15.22
N ASP A 122 2.62 -9.16 14.21
CA ASP A 122 3.19 -9.17 12.86
C ASP A 122 4.40 -8.25 12.80
N ALA A 123 5.57 -8.85 12.72
CA ALA A 123 6.84 -8.15 12.74
C ALA A 123 7.19 -7.46 11.39
N GLY A 124 6.34 -7.60 10.36
CA GLY A 124 6.50 -6.93 9.07
C GLY A 124 7.87 -7.20 8.42
N LEU A 125 8.57 -6.14 8.04
CA LEU A 125 9.87 -6.20 7.35
C LEU A 125 10.92 -7.03 8.09
N TYR A 126 10.87 -7.09 9.42
CA TYR A 126 11.77 -7.94 10.22
C TYR A 126 11.71 -9.42 9.80
N ASN A 127 10.55 -9.91 9.37
CA ASN A 127 10.41 -11.30 8.94
C ASN A 127 11.34 -11.64 7.76
N ILE A 128 11.72 -10.64 6.97
CA ILE A 128 12.63 -10.77 5.82
C ILE A 128 14.06 -10.41 6.22
N THR A 129 14.26 -9.25 6.85
CA THR A 129 15.61 -8.68 7.08
C THR A 129 16.30 -9.23 8.32
N LYS A 130 15.56 -9.70 9.31
CA LYS A 130 16.01 -10.11 10.64
C LYS A 130 16.73 -9.01 11.43
N LYS A 131 16.54 -7.74 11.05
CA LYS A 131 17.11 -6.58 11.74
C LYS A 131 16.12 -6.07 12.79
N GLU A 132 16.53 -5.95 14.04
CA GLU A 132 15.67 -5.50 15.15
C GLU A 132 14.96 -4.17 14.88
N ASN A 133 15.65 -3.23 14.25
CA ASN A 133 15.07 -1.92 13.88
C ASN A 133 13.99 -2.00 12.79
N ASP A 134 13.78 -3.16 12.18
CA ASP A 134 12.76 -3.34 11.15
C ASP A 134 11.48 -4.02 11.68
N LYS A 135 11.43 -4.33 12.97
CA LYS A 135 10.23 -4.87 13.62
C LYS A 135 9.06 -3.88 13.51
N GLY A 136 7.93 -4.40 13.04
CA GLY A 136 6.70 -3.65 12.89
C GLY A 136 6.71 -2.62 11.76
N LYS A 137 7.71 -2.64 10.88
CA LYS A 137 7.73 -1.79 9.69
C LYS A 137 6.97 -2.45 8.54
N PHE A 138 6.12 -1.66 7.90
CA PHE A 138 5.40 -2.00 6.68
C PHE A 138 5.65 -0.93 5.61
N LYS A 139 5.52 -1.33 4.35
CA LYS A 139 5.63 -0.39 3.24
C LYS A 139 4.55 0.67 3.36
N THR A 140 4.90 1.94 3.22
CA THR A 140 3.95 3.05 3.13
C THR A 140 3.09 2.86 1.89
N PRO A 141 1.76 2.66 2.02
CA PRO A 141 0.89 2.48 0.86
C PRO A 141 0.62 3.80 0.14
N GLY A 142 0.32 3.72 -1.15
CA GLY A 142 -0.30 4.82 -1.86
C GLY A 142 -1.70 5.11 -1.31
N LEU A 143 -2.15 6.38 -1.41
CA LEU A 143 -3.47 6.77 -0.92
C LEU A 143 -4.49 7.02 -2.04
N ARG A 144 -4.15 6.73 -3.30
CA ARG A 144 -5.14 6.81 -4.38
C ARG A 144 -6.28 5.82 -4.10
N ASN A 145 -7.51 6.26 -4.31
CA ASN A 145 -8.73 5.50 -4.01
C ASN A 145 -8.91 5.09 -2.53
N VAL A 146 -8.15 5.66 -1.60
CA VAL A 146 -8.18 5.27 -0.19
C VAL A 146 -9.59 5.31 0.43
N ALA A 147 -10.46 6.19 -0.06
CA ALA A 147 -11.85 6.30 0.43
C ALA A 147 -12.71 5.04 0.17
N VAL A 148 -12.33 4.19 -0.77
CA VAL A 148 -13.12 3.00 -1.18
C VAL A 148 -12.40 1.68 -0.92
N THR A 149 -11.23 1.71 -0.26
CA THR A 149 -10.39 0.53 -0.02
C THR A 149 -10.37 0.05 1.43
N ALA A 150 -11.39 0.37 2.21
CA ALA A 150 -11.54 -0.18 3.57
C ALA A 150 -11.56 -1.73 3.55
N PRO A 151 -11.08 -2.41 4.62
CA PRO A 151 -10.55 -1.86 5.87
C PRO A 151 -9.09 -1.39 5.77
N TYR A 152 -8.63 -0.60 6.74
CA TYR A 152 -7.35 0.09 6.72
C TYR A 152 -6.32 -0.54 7.65
N MET A 153 -5.05 -0.17 7.45
CA MET A 153 -3.82 -0.71 8.02
C MET A 153 -3.50 -2.12 7.49
N HIS A 154 -2.27 -2.59 7.74
CA HIS A 154 -1.80 -3.90 7.24
C HIS A 154 -2.65 -5.09 7.73
N ASN A 155 -3.30 -4.93 8.88
CA ASN A 155 -4.14 -5.96 9.51
C ASN A 155 -5.65 -5.68 9.38
N GLY A 156 -6.05 -4.63 8.67
CA GLY A 156 -7.46 -4.28 8.45
C GLY A 156 -8.22 -3.85 9.72
N MET A 157 -7.52 -3.36 10.76
CA MET A 157 -8.13 -3.11 12.06
C MET A 157 -9.09 -1.93 12.10
N PHE A 158 -8.96 -0.97 11.20
CA PHE A 158 -9.85 0.21 11.11
C PHE A 158 -10.78 0.10 9.91
N LYS A 159 -12.04 0.45 10.13
CA LYS A 159 -13.10 0.35 9.12
C LYS A 159 -13.37 1.66 8.39
N THR A 160 -12.97 2.78 8.99
CA THR A 160 -13.22 4.11 8.45
C THR A 160 -11.94 4.97 8.46
N LEU A 161 -11.86 5.95 7.57
CA LEU A 161 -10.76 6.93 7.57
C LEU A 161 -10.78 7.79 8.84
N GLU A 162 -11.94 8.01 9.45
CA GLU A 162 -12.04 8.70 10.73
C GLU A 162 -11.33 7.93 11.84
N GLU A 163 -11.48 6.60 11.90
CA GLU A 163 -10.74 5.75 12.84
C GLU A 163 -9.23 5.84 12.61
N VAL A 164 -8.79 5.86 11.34
CA VAL A 164 -7.39 6.05 10.98
C VAL A 164 -6.85 7.39 11.47
N LEU A 165 -7.58 8.49 11.25
CA LEU A 165 -7.18 9.81 11.71
C LEU A 165 -7.16 9.91 13.24
N ASN A 166 -8.14 9.31 13.93
CA ASN A 166 -8.18 9.23 15.38
C ASN A 166 -6.99 8.44 15.93
N TYR A 167 -6.60 7.36 15.26
CA TYR A 167 -5.39 6.62 15.60
C TYR A 167 -4.15 7.51 15.52
N TYR A 168 -3.90 8.17 14.39
CA TYR A 168 -2.74 9.06 14.24
C TYR A 168 -2.78 10.27 15.18
N ASN A 169 -3.97 10.75 15.52
CA ASN A 169 -4.14 11.85 16.46
C ASN A 169 -3.75 11.49 17.89
N SER A 170 -3.94 10.22 18.29
CA SER A 170 -3.65 9.74 19.64
C SER A 170 -3.27 8.25 19.65
N PRO A 171 -2.12 7.86 19.06
CA PRO A 171 -1.79 6.44 18.87
C PRO A 171 -1.64 5.67 20.19
N ASP A 172 -1.22 6.31 21.28
CA ASP A 172 -1.06 5.66 22.59
C ASP A 172 -2.38 5.23 23.23
N TRP A 173 -3.51 5.80 22.81
CA TRP A 173 -4.84 5.33 23.22
C TRP A 173 -5.17 3.94 22.68
N PHE A 174 -4.58 3.58 21.57
CA PHE A 174 -4.82 2.30 20.89
C PHE A 174 -3.78 1.25 21.25
N ILE A 175 -2.50 1.66 21.37
CA ILE A 175 -1.36 0.77 21.60
C ILE A 175 -0.41 1.42 22.61
N GLU A 176 -0.52 0.98 23.86
CA GLU A 176 0.20 1.54 24.99
C GLU A 176 1.72 1.26 24.94
N ASN A 177 2.11 0.09 24.43
CA ASN A 177 3.48 -0.42 24.44
C ASN A 177 4.00 -0.72 23.02
N SER A 178 3.81 0.20 22.11
CA SER A 178 4.32 0.06 20.74
C SER A 178 5.85 0.00 20.71
N VAL A 179 6.38 -0.96 19.97
CA VAL A 179 7.82 -1.16 19.78
C VAL A 179 8.27 -0.48 18.50
N ASN A 180 9.39 0.25 18.53
CA ASN A 180 10.04 0.88 17.38
C ASN A 180 9.18 1.88 16.57
N ARG A 181 8.15 2.50 17.17
CA ARG A 181 7.33 3.51 16.48
C ARG A 181 8.21 4.64 15.90
N ASP A 182 7.93 5.03 14.67
CA ASP A 182 8.61 6.13 13.98
C ASP A 182 8.54 7.43 14.79
N ASP A 183 9.64 8.20 14.82
CA ASP A 183 9.75 9.43 15.61
C ASP A 183 8.70 10.48 15.24
N ALA A 184 8.29 10.55 13.99
CA ALA A 184 7.24 11.46 13.53
C ALA A 184 5.90 11.23 14.25
N LEU A 185 5.66 10.01 14.74
CA LEU A 185 4.42 9.58 15.39
C LEU A 185 4.53 9.40 16.91
N LYS A 186 5.65 9.76 17.51
CA LYS A 186 5.83 9.70 18.98
C LYS A 186 5.04 10.75 19.74
N THR A 187 4.62 11.81 19.08
CA THR A 187 3.82 12.89 19.68
C THR A 187 2.45 12.96 19.02
N PRO A 188 1.37 13.11 19.82
CA PRO A 188 0.03 13.29 19.29
C PRO A 188 -0.06 14.48 18.33
N LEU A 189 -0.81 14.37 17.25
CA LEU A 189 -0.98 15.44 16.27
C LEU A 189 -1.80 16.63 16.81
N ARG A 190 -2.66 16.37 17.81
CA ARG A 190 -3.56 17.35 18.43
C ARG A 190 -4.47 18.05 17.42
N LEU A 191 -4.99 17.27 16.48
CA LEU A 191 -6.03 17.74 15.60
C LEU A 191 -7.33 17.93 16.39
N THR A 192 -8.02 19.01 16.11
CA THR A 192 -9.36 19.27 16.66
C THR A 192 -10.44 18.54 15.86
N ALA A 193 -11.64 18.44 16.39
CA ALA A 193 -12.77 17.84 15.67
C ALA A 193 -13.16 18.57 14.37
N GLN A 194 -12.73 19.82 14.20
CA GLN A 194 -12.98 20.62 12.99
C GLN A 194 -11.86 20.48 11.95
N GLU A 195 -10.72 20.06 12.35
CA GLU A 195 -9.58 19.72 11.49
C GLU A 195 -9.66 18.28 11.03
#